data_25129c41346cfbc52b621771acef8af7
#
_entry.id   25129c41346cfbc52b621771acef8af7
#
_cell.length_a   1.000
_cell.length_b   1.000
_cell.length_c   1.000
_cell.angle_alpha   90.00
_cell.angle_beta   90.00
_cell.angle_gamma   90.00
#
_symmetry.space_group_name_H-M   'P 1'
#
loop_
_entity.id
_entity.type
_entity.pdbx_description
1 polymer ?
#
loop_
_entity_poly.entity_id
_entity_poly.type
_entity_poly.pdbx_seq_one_letter_code
_entity_poly.pdbx_strand_id
1 'polypeptide(L)'
;LGSVAGVCRKKEKIEFTLEENNGDHEIEKERLHLRRKTHQKNAVYLILFLMSLLVVVRVLPYYVAFIVVFVTVFIMDRQVLKTVDYSLILTFIAFFIFTGNIGEIETIRNVLQEFVSGREVGVGIAASQVISNVPAALLLSGFTRDYAKLLVGVNIGGLGTLIASMASLISYKIYAHHYNEQKGKYFRWFTIANVGYLAVLLVVYGLIRWM
;
A
#
# COMPACT_ATOMS: atom_id res chain seq x y z
N LEU A 1 -21.51 -47.47 53.51
CA LEU A 1 -21.64 -46.03 53.20
C LEU A 1 -20.46 -45.49 52.36
N GLY A 2 -19.28 -46.11 52.34
CA GLY A 2 -18.10 -45.68 51.56
C GLY A 2 -18.17 -45.95 50.05
N SER A 3 -18.94 -46.94 49.59
CA SER A 3 -19.02 -47.37 48.18
C SER A 3 -19.88 -46.41 47.32
N VAL A 4 -20.94 -45.85 47.87
CA VAL A 4 -21.85 -44.95 47.12
C VAL A 4 -21.21 -43.56 46.88
N ALA A 5 -20.46 -43.05 47.85
CA ALA A 5 -19.76 -41.77 47.72
C ALA A 5 -18.63 -41.83 46.67
N GLY A 6 -17.97 -42.96 46.54
CA GLY A 6 -16.93 -43.20 45.51
C GLY A 6 -17.50 -43.24 44.08
N VAL A 7 -18.69 -43.82 43.90
CA VAL A 7 -19.38 -43.85 42.58
C VAL A 7 -19.90 -42.47 42.17
N CYS A 8 -20.45 -41.67 43.10
CA CYS A 8 -20.93 -40.33 42.84
C CYS A 8 -19.78 -39.40 42.41
N ARG A 9 -18.65 -39.43 43.12
CA ARG A 9 -17.44 -38.59 42.79
C ARG A 9 -16.81 -39.02 41.45
N LYS A 10 -16.90 -40.29 41.09
CA LYS A 10 -16.40 -40.78 39.79
C LYS A 10 -17.31 -40.33 38.65
N LYS A 11 -18.63 -40.27 38.88
CA LYS A 11 -19.61 -39.80 37.90
C LYS A 11 -19.48 -38.29 37.62
N GLU A 12 -19.37 -37.46 38.67
CA GLU A 12 -19.09 -36.01 38.54
C GLU A 12 -17.79 -35.74 37.78
N LYS A 13 -16.73 -36.52 38.07
CA LYS A 13 -15.46 -36.35 37.39
C LYS A 13 -15.53 -36.74 35.90
N ILE A 14 -16.33 -37.73 35.55
CA ILE A 14 -16.56 -38.16 34.16
C ILE A 14 -17.42 -37.12 33.44
N GLU A 15 -18.48 -36.59 34.05
CA GLU A 15 -19.32 -35.54 33.48
C GLU A 15 -18.50 -34.27 33.24
N PHE A 16 -17.71 -33.82 34.19
CA PHE A 16 -16.82 -32.67 34.05
C PHE A 16 -15.81 -32.87 32.90
N THR A 17 -15.20 -34.04 32.77
CA THR A 17 -14.25 -34.34 31.69
C THR A 17 -14.93 -34.43 30.32
N LEU A 18 -16.19 -34.84 30.25
CA LEU A 18 -16.97 -34.89 29.02
C LEU A 18 -17.43 -33.49 28.57
N GLU A 19 -17.79 -32.62 29.52
CA GLU A 19 -18.12 -31.22 29.23
C GLU A 19 -16.89 -30.43 28.75
N GLU A 20 -15.73 -30.61 29.41
CA GLU A 20 -14.46 -30.01 29.00
C GLU A 20 -14.04 -30.47 27.58
N ASN A 21 -14.14 -31.75 27.29
CA ASN A 21 -13.81 -32.35 26.00
C ASN A 21 -14.79 -31.92 24.90
N ASN A 22 -16.09 -31.77 25.20
CA ASN A 22 -17.07 -31.21 24.26
C ASN A 22 -16.83 -29.73 23.97
N GLY A 23 -16.45 -28.94 24.97
CA GLY A 23 -16.08 -27.53 24.82
C GLY A 23 -14.87 -27.35 23.90
N ASP A 24 -13.85 -28.17 24.10
CA ASP A 24 -12.64 -28.13 23.26
C ASP A 24 -12.93 -28.53 21.80
N HIS A 25 -13.79 -29.54 21.58
CA HIS A 25 -14.21 -29.94 20.24
C HIS A 25 -15.07 -28.85 19.51
N GLU A 26 -15.91 -28.12 20.21
CA GLU A 26 -16.66 -27.02 19.63
C GLU A 26 -15.75 -25.84 19.28
N ILE A 27 -14.83 -25.49 20.17
CA ILE A 27 -13.83 -24.44 19.93
C ILE A 27 -12.93 -24.80 18.74
N GLU A 28 -12.52 -26.06 18.61
CA GLU A 28 -11.70 -26.53 17.50
C GLU A 28 -12.47 -26.49 16.17
N LYS A 29 -13.74 -26.89 16.14
CA LYS A 29 -14.62 -26.79 14.96
C LYS A 29 -14.81 -25.32 14.55
N GLU A 30 -15.04 -24.43 15.48
CA GLU A 30 -15.19 -23.00 15.20
C GLU A 30 -13.89 -22.39 14.66
N ARG A 31 -12.73 -22.76 15.22
CA ARG A 31 -11.41 -22.36 14.71
C ARG A 31 -11.16 -22.87 13.29
N LEU A 32 -11.53 -24.10 13.00
CA LEU A 32 -11.40 -24.68 11.65
C LEU A 32 -12.33 -23.99 10.66
N HIS A 33 -13.56 -23.68 11.07
CA HIS A 33 -14.51 -22.93 10.24
C HIS A 33 -14.02 -21.51 9.95
N LEU A 34 -13.52 -20.81 10.94
CA LEU A 34 -12.92 -19.46 10.79
C LEU A 34 -11.68 -19.50 9.88
N ARG A 35 -10.80 -20.47 10.08
CA ARG A 35 -9.64 -20.69 9.19
C ARG A 35 -10.06 -20.92 7.75
N ARG A 36 -11.05 -21.79 7.51
CA ARG A 36 -11.54 -22.09 6.16
C ARG A 36 -12.13 -20.86 5.49
N LYS A 37 -12.92 -20.07 6.22
CA LYS A 37 -13.50 -18.80 5.75
C LYS A 37 -12.41 -17.76 5.43
N THR A 38 -11.36 -17.70 6.24
CA THR A 38 -10.22 -16.80 6.01
C THR A 38 -9.42 -17.25 4.78
N HIS A 39 -9.17 -18.55 4.61
CA HIS A 39 -8.49 -19.06 3.42
C HIS A 39 -9.27 -18.81 2.13
N GLN A 40 -10.58 -18.95 2.14
CA GLN A 40 -11.43 -18.62 0.99
C GLN A 40 -11.36 -17.14 0.64
N LYS A 41 -11.44 -16.24 1.63
CA LYS A 41 -11.27 -14.79 1.42
C LYS A 41 -9.90 -14.47 0.82
N ASN A 42 -8.84 -15.03 1.38
CA ASN A 42 -7.48 -14.82 0.89
C ASN A 42 -7.28 -15.31 -0.55
N ALA A 43 -7.86 -16.45 -0.90
CA ALA A 43 -7.81 -16.96 -2.28
C ALA A 43 -8.52 -16.01 -3.26
N VAL A 44 -9.70 -15.49 -2.90
CA VAL A 44 -10.41 -14.51 -3.73
C VAL A 44 -9.59 -13.23 -3.88
N TYR A 45 -9.03 -12.69 -2.81
CA TYR A 45 -8.17 -11.48 -2.90
C TYR A 45 -6.91 -11.73 -3.75
N LEU A 46 -6.34 -12.93 -3.69
CA LEU A 46 -5.22 -13.29 -4.56
C LEU A 46 -5.63 -13.31 -6.04
N ILE A 47 -6.80 -13.86 -6.35
CA ILE A 47 -7.34 -13.86 -7.73
C ILE A 47 -7.58 -12.43 -8.21
N LEU A 48 -8.18 -11.56 -7.38
CA LEU A 48 -8.41 -10.16 -7.70
C LEU A 48 -7.08 -9.41 -7.93
N PHE A 49 -6.07 -9.73 -7.13
CA PHE A 49 -4.73 -9.17 -7.30
C PHE A 49 -4.10 -9.60 -8.64
N LEU A 50 -4.15 -10.89 -8.96
CA LEU A 50 -3.66 -11.40 -10.25
C LEU A 50 -4.40 -10.78 -11.43
N MET A 51 -5.72 -10.61 -11.32
CA MET A 51 -6.53 -9.92 -12.32
C MET A 51 -6.10 -8.46 -12.49
N SER A 52 -5.76 -7.77 -11.39
CA SER A 52 -5.23 -6.40 -11.44
C SER A 52 -3.88 -6.32 -12.17
N LEU A 53 -3.03 -7.35 -12.04
CA LEU A 53 -1.79 -7.43 -12.81
C LEU A 53 -2.04 -7.57 -14.32
N LEU A 54 -3.10 -8.29 -14.73
CA LEU A 54 -3.48 -8.40 -16.15
C LEU A 54 -3.89 -7.05 -16.74
N VAL A 55 -4.44 -6.13 -15.93
CA VAL A 55 -4.71 -4.75 -16.36
C VAL A 55 -3.41 -3.99 -16.63
N VAL A 56 -2.40 -4.14 -15.76
CA VAL A 56 -1.10 -3.49 -15.93
C VAL A 56 -0.41 -3.95 -17.22
N VAL A 57 -0.51 -5.25 -17.53
CA VAL A 57 0.02 -5.83 -18.79
C VAL A 57 -0.87 -5.50 -20.00
N ARG A 58 -1.96 -4.72 -19.81
CA ARG A 58 -2.92 -4.31 -20.86
C ARG A 58 -3.69 -5.47 -21.55
N VAL A 59 -3.76 -6.63 -20.90
CA VAL A 59 -4.55 -7.78 -21.38
C VAL A 59 -6.03 -7.57 -21.07
N LEU A 60 -6.34 -7.00 -19.89
CA LEU A 60 -7.68 -6.76 -19.43
C LEU A 60 -7.97 -5.24 -19.37
N PRO A 61 -9.13 -4.77 -19.89
CA PRO A 61 -9.49 -3.37 -19.75
C PRO A 61 -9.80 -3.00 -18.31
N TYR A 62 -9.31 -1.82 -17.88
CA TYR A 62 -9.37 -1.36 -16.49
C TYR A 62 -10.80 -1.26 -15.93
N TYR A 63 -11.79 -0.89 -16.75
CA TYR A 63 -13.17 -0.76 -16.29
C TYR A 63 -13.80 -2.10 -15.92
N VAL A 64 -13.46 -3.19 -16.65
CA VAL A 64 -13.93 -4.55 -16.32
C VAL A 64 -13.34 -4.98 -14.97
N ALA A 65 -12.03 -4.82 -14.79
CA ALA A 65 -11.39 -5.14 -13.54
C ALA A 65 -11.97 -4.32 -12.38
N PHE A 66 -12.20 -3.03 -12.58
CA PHE A 66 -12.79 -2.16 -11.56
C PHE A 66 -14.17 -2.67 -11.12
N ILE A 67 -15.06 -2.98 -12.08
CA ILE A 67 -16.40 -3.48 -11.75
C ILE A 67 -16.32 -4.81 -11.00
N VAL A 68 -15.50 -5.76 -11.47
CA VAL A 68 -15.37 -7.08 -10.85
C VAL A 68 -14.82 -6.95 -9.44
N VAL A 69 -13.75 -6.16 -9.22
CA VAL A 69 -13.16 -5.92 -7.90
C VAL A 69 -14.19 -5.26 -6.99
N PHE A 70 -14.84 -4.19 -7.45
CA PHE A 70 -15.81 -3.44 -6.65
C PHE A 70 -16.99 -4.31 -6.22
N VAL A 71 -17.59 -5.04 -7.15
CA VAL A 71 -18.73 -5.93 -6.86
C VAL A 71 -18.32 -7.05 -5.91
N THR A 72 -17.17 -7.69 -6.14
CA THR A 72 -16.69 -8.78 -5.28
C THR A 72 -16.43 -8.29 -3.85
N VAL A 73 -15.74 -7.17 -3.69
CA VAL A 73 -15.46 -6.59 -2.36
C VAL A 73 -16.76 -6.11 -1.70
N PHE A 74 -17.67 -5.51 -2.46
CA PHE A 74 -18.96 -5.05 -1.95
C PHE A 74 -19.82 -6.20 -1.40
N ILE A 75 -19.78 -7.38 -2.04
CA ILE A 75 -20.53 -8.57 -1.59
C ILE A 75 -19.84 -9.26 -0.41
N MET A 76 -18.49 -9.42 -0.48
CA MET A 76 -17.74 -10.22 0.49
C MET A 76 -17.38 -9.46 1.76
N ASP A 77 -17.05 -8.18 1.65
CA ASP A 77 -16.51 -7.41 2.77
C ASP A 77 -16.77 -5.91 2.67
N ARG A 78 -18.01 -5.52 2.92
CA ARG A 78 -18.42 -4.09 2.90
C ARG A 78 -17.66 -3.23 3.90
N GLN A 79 -17.10 -3.84 4.95
CA GLN A 79 -16.34 -3.08 5.95
C GLN A 79 -15.01 -2.56 5.38
N VAL A 80 -14.38 -3.29 4.47
CA VAL A 80 -13.16 -2.84 3.77
C VAL A 80 -13.41 -1.53 3.04
N LEU A 81 -14.57 -1.39 2.38
CA LEU A 81 -14.92 -0.15 1.68
C LEU A 81 -15.05 1.06 2.62
N LYS A 82 -15.45 0.83 3.89
CA LYS A 82 -15.54 1.91 4.89
C LYS A 82 -14.17 2.33 5.44
N THR A 83 -13.16 1.48 5.32
CA THR A 83 -11.79 1.76 5.78
C THR A 83 -10.92 2.38 4.69
N VAL A 84 -11.42 2.50 3.46
CA VAL A 84 -10.71 3.16 2.36
C VAL A 84 -10.52 4.65 2.68
N ASP A 85 -9.30 5.13 2.46
CA ASP A 85 -9.00 6.56 2.59
C ASP A 85 -9.52 7.32 1.35
N TYR A 86 -10.81 7.68 1.40
CA TYR A 86 -11.44 8.46 0.33
C TYR A 86 -10.83 9.85 0.15
N SER A 87 -10.23 10.43 1.22
CA SER A 87 -9.52 11.69 1.15
C SER A 87 -8.34 11.60 0.19
N LEU A 88 -7.64 10.47 0.21
CA LEU A 88 -6.54 10.19 -0.70
C LEU A 88 -7.01 10.14 -2.17
N ILE A 89 -8.10 9.42 -2.44
CA ILE A 89 -8.68 9.31 -3.79
C ILE A 89 -9.08 10.71 -4.29
N LEU A 90 -9.75 11.49 -3.44
CA LEU A 90 -10.17 12.85 -3.79
C LEU A 90 -8.98 13.77 -4.08
N THR A 91 -7.90 13.63 -3.30
CA THR A 91 -6.66 14.36 -3.52
C THR A 91 -6.04 14.03 -4.88
N PHE A 92 -6.03 12.76 -5.28
CA PHE A 92 -5.56 12.38 -6.62
C PHE A 92 -6.44 12.97 -7.73
N ILE A 93 -7.77 12.88 -7.60
CA ILE A 93 -8.70 13.45 -8.58
C ILE A 93 -8.46 14.97 -8.72
N ALA A 94 -8.39 15.69 -7.60
CA ALA A 94 -8.10 17.12 -7.58
C ALA A 94 -6.75 17.44 -8.23
N PHE A 95 -5.74 16.62 -7.98
CA PHE A 95 -4.42 16.76 -8.57
C PHE A 95 -4.43 16.55 -10.08
N PHE A 96 -5.17 15.55 -10.60
CA PHE A 96 -5.33 15.34 -12.04
C PHE A 96 -6.02 16.53 -12.71
N ILE A 97 -7.09 17.07 -12.10
CA ILE A 97 -7.79 18.24 -12.60
C ILE A 97 -6.83 19.44 -12.62
N PHE A 98 -6.07 19.64 -11.56
CA PHE A 98 -5.10 20.73 -11.45
C PHE A 98 -4.01 20.65 -12.53
N THR A 99 -3.39 19.46 -12.71
CA THR A 99 -2.34 19.28 -13.72
C THR A 99 -2.87 19.43 -15.14
N GLY A 100 -4.10 18.97 -15.42
CA GLY A 100 -4.74 19.17 -16.71
C GLY A 100 -4.96 20.64 -17.02
N ASN A 101 -5.51 21.41 -16.06
CA ASN A 101 -5.78 22.83 -16.26
C ASN A 101 -4.50 23.69 -16.34
N ILE A 102 -3.46 23.38 -15.54
CA ILE A 102 -2.19 24.13 -15.60
C ILE A 102 -1.51 23.99 -16.96
N GLY A 103 -1.66 22.82 -17.61
CA GLY A 103 -1.14 22.58 -18.94
C GLY A 103 -1.76 23.43 -20.05
N GLU A 104 -2.96 23.96 -19.83
CA GLU A 104 -3.67 24.83 -20.78
C GLU A 104 -3.19 26.30 -20.73
N ILE A 105 -2.54 26.72 -19.65
CA ILE A 105 -2.03 28.08 -19.49
C ILE A 105 -0.66 28.16 -20.15
N GLU A 106 -0.60 28.72 -21.36
CA GLU A 106 0.61 28.80 -22.18
C GLU A 106 1.82 29.39 -21.46
N THR A 107 1.64 30.43 -20.68
CA THR A 107 2.73 31.09 -19.93
C THR A 107 3.36 30.14 -18.92
N ILE A 108 2.53 29.43 -18.17
CA ILE A 108 2.98 28.46 -17.15
C ILE A 108 3.61 27.24 -17.83
N ARG A 109 2.97 26.77 -18.89
CA ARG A 109 3.46 25.65 -19.68
C ARG A 109 4.88 25.91 -20.21
N ASN A 110 5.11 27.09 -20.83
CA ASN A 110 6.41 27.44 -21.39
C ASN A 110 7.49 27.51 -20.30
N VAL A 111 7.21 28.17 -19.18
CA VAL A 111 8.13 28.27 -18.04
C VAL A 111 8.45 26.88 -17.47
N LEU A 112 7.44 26.02 -17.28
CA LEU A 112 7.66 24.68 -16.76
C LEU A 112 8.41 23.77 -17.76
N GLN A 113 8.11 23.89 -19.06
CA GLN A 113 8.84 23.16 -20.09
C GLN A 113 10.31 23.56 -20.13
N GLU A 114 10.62 24.85 -20.08
CA GLU A 114 11.99 25.35 -20.04
C GLU A 114 12.73 24.91 -18.78
N PHE A 115 12.05 24.90 -17.63
CA PHE A 115 12.61 24.47 -16.36
C PHE A 115 12.90 22.98 -16.32
N VAL A 116 12.00 22.15 -16.87
CA VAL A 116 12.08 20.68 -16.85
C VAL A 116 13.01 20.14 -17.94
N SER A 117 12.96 20.75 -19.15
CA SER A 117 13.70 20.23 -20.30
C SER A 117 15.22 20.18 -20.08
N GLY A 118 15.79 19.00 -20.26
CA GLY A 118 17.20 18.70 -20.01
C GLY A 118 17.58 18.48 -18.54
N ARG A 119 16.64 18.70 -17.62
CA ARG A 119 16.83 18.53 -16.17
C ARG A 119 15.83 17.57 -15.54
N GLU A 120 15.17 16.75 -16.34
CA GLU A 120 14.04 15.90 -15.95
C GLU A 120 14.35 15.07 -14.71
N VAL A 121 15.57 14.48 -14.63
CA VAL A 121 15.98 13.66 -13.49
C VAL A 121 16.07 14.50 -12.21
N GLY A 122 16.78 15.63 -12.26
CA GLY A 122 16.96 16.50 -11.09
C GLY A 122 15.65 17.10 -10.60
N VAL A 123 14.83 17.60 -11.53
CA VAL A 123 13.52 18.17 -11.23
C VAL A 123 12.56 17.11 -10.72
N GLY A 124 12.58 15.91 -11.30
CA GLY A 124 11.78 14.78 -10.84
C GLY A 124 12.13 14.36 -9.41
N ILE A 125 13.43 14.28 -9.08
CA ILE A 125 13.89 14.00 -7.71
C ILE A 125 13.41 15.07 -6.75
N ALA A 126 13.64 16.35 -7.05
CA ALA A 126 13.28 17.46 -6.17
C ALA A 126 11.78 17.57 -5.95
N ALA A 127 10.98 17.46 -7.00
CA ALA A 127 9.53 17.47 -6.92
C ALA A 127 8.99 16.31 -6.06
N SER A 128 9.58 15.12 -6.20
CA SER A 128 9.19 13.94 -5.41
C SER A 128 9.36 14.16 -3.91
N GLN A 129 10.37 14.95 -3.48
CA GLN A 129 10.58 15.23 -2.05
C GLN A 129 9.46 16.09 -1.45
N VAL A 130 8.72 16.83 -2.27
CA VAL A 130 7.70 17.79 -1.82
C VAL A 130 6.27 17.25 -2.01
N ILE A 131 5.99 16.71 -3.20
CA ILE A 131 4.62 16.31 -3.59
C ILE A 131 4.45 14.79 -3.76
N SER A 132 5.48 13.99 -3.41
CA SER A 132 5.56 12.55 -3.67
C SER A 132 5.81 12.20 -5.15
N ASN A 133 6.40 11.04 -5.38
CA ASN A 133 6.90 10.62 -6.70
C ASN A 133 5.78 10.44 -7.75
N VAL A 134 4.62 9.90 -7.36
CA VAL A 134 3.53 9.68 -8.32
C VAL A 134 2.89 11.01 -8.77
N PRO A 135 2.48 11.91 -7.88
CA PRO A 135 2.04 13.25 -8.27
C PRO A 135 3.10 14.03 -9.05
N ALA A 136 4.40 13.92 -8.67
CA ALA A 136 5.48 14.58 -9.40
C ALA A 136 5.59 14.04 -10.83
N ALA A 137 5.52 12.72 -11.03
CA ALA A 137 5.53 12.12 -12.36
C ALA A 137 4.37 12.63 -13.23
N LEU A 138 3.17 12.67 -12.67
CA LEU A 138 1.98 13.12 -13.39
C LEU A 138 2.05 14.62 -13.75
N LEU A 139 2.44 15.46 -12.79
CA LEU A 139 2.59 16.89 -13.03
C LEU A 139 3.62 17.15 -14.13
N LEU A 140 4.81 16.59 -13.99
CA LEU A 140 5.93 16.91 -14.87
C LEU A 140 5.81 16.24 -16.25
N SER A 141 5.03 15.15 -16.37
CA SER A 141 4.83 14.47 -17.66
C SER A 141 4.17 15.36 -18.72
N GLY A 142 3.38 16.34 -18.34
CA GLY A 142 2.79 17.32 -19.26
C GLY A 142 3.80 18.33 -19.82
N PHE A 143 5.01 18.43 -19.25
CA PHE A 143 5.99 19.47 -19.55
C PHE A 143 7.33 18.94 -20.07
N THR A 144 7.46 17.64 -20.31
CA THR A 144 8.66 17.04 -20.91
C THR A 144 8.29 16.10 -22.06
N ARG A 145 9.25 15.90 -22.98
CA ARG A 145 9.19 14.86 -24.00
C ARG A 145 10.07 13.66 -23.65
N ASP A 146 10.97 13.79 -22.67
CA ASP A 146 11.85 12.71 -22.21
C ASP A 146 11.28 12.03 -20.99
N TYR A 147 10.23 11.23 -21.23
CA TYR A 147 9.55 10.46 -20.16
C TYR A 147 10.49 9.44 -19.50
N ALA A 148 11.49 8.92 -20.23
CA ALA A 148 12.44 7.96 -19.67
C ALA A 148 13.27 8.60 -18.55
N LYS A 149 13.83 9.79 -18.80
CA LYS A 149 14.58 10.53 -17.78
C LYS A 149 13.71 10.98 -16.63
N LEU A 150 12.47 11.44 -16.92
CA LEU A 150 11.53 11.80 -15.89
C LEU A 150 11.21 10.60 -14.97
N LEU A 151 10.92 9.42 -15.54
CA LEU A 151 10.66 8.20 -14.77
C LEU A 151 11.85 7.80 -13.90
N VAL A 152 13.06 7.88 -14.42
CA VAL A 152 14.28 7.66 -13.63
C VAL A 152 14.33 8.64 -12.45
N GLY A 153 14.10 9.93 -12.71
CA GLY A 153 14.14 10.98 -11.68
C GLY A 153 13.12 10.74 -10.56
N VAL A 154 11.85 10.51 -10.90
CA VAL A 154 10.81 10.33 -9.88
C VAL A 154 10.93 9.00 -9.13
N ASN A 155 11.47 7.95 -9.77
CA ASN A 155 11.72 6.68 -9.08
C ASN A 155 12.88 6.80 -8.08
N ILE A 156 13.98 7.41 -8.47
CA ILE A 156 15.09 7.75 -7.56
C ILE A 156 14.59 8.69 -6.46
N GLY A 157 13.81 9.71 -6.85
CA GLY A 157 13.22 10.69 -5.95
C GLY A 157 12.16 10.12 -4.99
N GLY A 158 11.64 8.92 -5.23
CA GLY A 158 10.78 8.20 -4.29
C GLY A 158 11.49 7.78 -3.00
N LEU A 159 12.81 7.84 -2.99
CA LEU A 159 13.65 7.72 -1.80
C LEU A 159 13.95 9.12 -1.21
N GLY A 160 14.41 9.15 0.02
CA GLY A 160 14.77 10.41 0.72
C GLY A 160 13.81 10.72 1.85
N THR A 161 12.93 11.69 1.65
CA THR A 161 11.97 12.08 2.69
C THR A 161 10.82 11.07 2.83
N LEU A 162 10.14 11.10 3.97
CA LEU A 162 8.96 10.25 4.22
C LEU A 162 7.82 10.55 3.23
N ILE A 163 7.72 11.79 2.76
CA ILE A 163 6.69 12.26 1.83
C ILE A 163 7.00 11.85 0.39
N ALA A 164 8.27 11.58 0.08
CA ALA A 164 8.72 11.29 -1.28
C ALA A 164 8.04 10.06 -1.92
N SER A 165 7.56 9.14 -1.09
CA SER A 165 6.80 7.96 -1.55
C SER A 165 5.64 7.64 -0.61
N MET A 166 4.48 7.36 -1.20
CA MET A 166 3.31 6.90 -0.44
C MET A 166 3.58 5.59 0.32
N ALA A 167 4.36 4.68 -0.25
CA ALA A 167 4.75 3.45 0.42
C ALA A 167 5.51 3.73 1.73
N SER A 168 6.39 4.72 1.71
CA SER A 168 7.12 5.19 2.88
C SER A 168 6.18 5.73 3.97
N LEU A 169 5.22 6.55 3.56
CA LEU A 169 4.23 7.13 4.46
C LEU A 169 3.30 6.08 5.09
N ILE A 170 2.85 5.10 4.29
CA ILE A 170 2.02 3.99 4.77
C ILE A 170 2.80 3.13 5.77
N SER A 171 4.05 2.78 5.44
CA SER A 171 4.93 2.02 6.33
C SER A 171 5.12 2.72 7.68
N TYR A 172 5.38 4.04 7.65
CA TYR A 172 5.49 4.84 8.87
C TYR A 172 4.19 4.87 9.67
N LYS A 173 3.03 5.08 9.01
CA LYS A 173 1.72 5.11 9.68
C LYS A 173 1.42 3.78 10.39
N ILE A 174 1.67 2.65 9.72
CA ILE A 174 1.46 1.32 10.30
C ILE A 174 2.37 1.12 11.52
N TYR A 175 3.66 1.44 11.38
CA TYR A 175 4.62 1.30 12.49
C TYR A 175 4.27 2.21 13.66
N ALA A 176 3.97 3.48 13.41
CA ALA A 176 3.63 4.45 14.44
C ALA A 176 2.33 4.10 15.19
N HIS A 177 1.39 3.42 14.52
CA HIS A 177 0.16 2.95 15.15
C HIS A 177 0.43 1.82 16.15
N HIS A 178 1.32 0.89 15.82
CA HIS A 178 1.61 -0.27 16.67
C HIS A 178 2.68 0.03 17.74
N TYR A 179 3.64 0.93 17.45
CA TYR A 179 4.80 1.22 18.30
C TYR A 179 4.95 2.73 18.55
N ASN A 180 3.95 3.34 19.17
CA ASN A 180 3.88 4.80 19.34
C ASN A 180 5.11 5.40 20.06
N GLU A 181 5.64 4.70 21.06
CA GLU A 181 6.84 5.16 21.81
C GLU A 181 8.12 5.18 20.97
N GLN A 182 8.20 4.34 19.95
CA GLN A 182 9.40 4.19 19.12
C GLN A 182 9.30 4.88 17.75
N LYS A 183 8.20 5.59 17.47
CA LYS A 183 7.97 6.27 16.20
C LYS A 183 9.09 7.22 15.76
N GLY A 184 9.70 7.94 16.73
CA GLY A 184 10.80 8.85 16.46
C GLY A 184 12.10 8.13 16.10
N LYS A 185 12.37 6.97 16.71
CA LYS A 185 13.52 6.12 16.38
C LYS A 185 13.36 5.53 14.98
N TYR A 186 12.18 5.03 14.66
CA TYR A 186 11.87 4.53 13.31
C TYR A 186 12.05 5.63 12.26
N PHE A 187 11.46 6.80 12.46
CA PHE A 187 11.57 7.95 11.55
C PHE A 187 13.03 8.30 11.25
N ARG A 188 13.86 8.38 12.28
CA ARG A 188 15.29 8.70 12.13
C ARG A 188 16.03 7.66 11.30
N TRP A 189 15.90 6.38 11.66
CA TRP A 189 16.56 5.30 10.93
C TRP A 189 16.05 5.14 9.51
N PHE A 190 14.73 5.28 9.32
CA PHE A 190 14.10 5.27 8.02
C PHE A 190 14.68 6.39 7.13
N THR A 191 14.74 7.62 7.63
CA THR A 191 15.25 8.75 6.86
C THR A 191 16.73 8.58 6.52
N ILE A 192 17.57 8.15 7.48
CA ILE A 192 18.99 7.90 7.23
C ILE A 192 19.18 6.84 6.14
N ALA A 193 18.45 5.73 6.21
CA ALA A 193 18.55 4.66 5.23
C ALA A 193 18.09 5.13 3.84
N ASN A 194 16.94 5.81 3.74
CA ASN A 194 16.42 6.29 2.46
C ASN A 194 17.30 7.37 1.82
N VAL A 195 17.82 8.30 2.59
CA VAL A 195 18.80 9.30 2.10
C VAL A 195 20.09 8.62 1.66
N GLY A 196 20.56 7.61 2.39
CA GLY A 196 21.71 6.81 2.00
C GLY A 196 21.50 6.09 0.66
N TYR A 197 20.35 5.42 0.48
CA TYR A 197 19.99 4.79 -0.80
C TYR A 197 19.83 5.80 -1.93
N LEU A 198 19.23 6.97 -1.66
CA LEU A 198 19.12 8.06 -2.62
C LEU A 198 20.52 8.49 -3.11
N ALA A 199 21.46 8.70 -2.18
CA ALA A 199 22.82 9.08 -2.52
C ALA A 199 23.54 8.01 -3.37
N VAL A 200 23.40 6.74 -3.00
CA VAL A 200 23.98 5.62 -3.78
C VAL A 200 23.40 5.59 -5.20
N LEU A 201 22.07 5.70 -5.35
CA LEU A 201 21.44 5.68 -6.68
C LEU A 201 21.83 6.89 -7.51
N LEU A 202 22.02 8.07 -6.92
CA LEU A 202 22.52 9.25 -7.63
C LEU A 202 23.94 9.04 -8.14
N VAL A 203 24.81 8.44 -7.34
CA VAL A 203 26.18 8.09 -7.76
C VAL A 203 26.15 7.07 -8.91
N VAL A 204 25.37 6.00 -8.78
CA VAL A 204 25.23 4.98 -9.83
C VAL A 204 24.67 5.60 -11.12
N TYR A 205 23.64 6.43 -11.02
CA TYR A 205 23.08 7.14 -12.17
C TYR A 205 24.13 8.05 -12.84
N GLY A 206 24.91 8.79 -12.04
CA GLY A 206 25.99 9.64 -12.53
C GLY A 206 27.06 8.86 -13.29
N LEU A 207 27.48 7.71 -12.75
CA LEU A 207 28.45 6.82 -13.39
C LEU A 207 27.94 6.26 -14.72
N ILE A 208 26.69 5.78 -14.76
CA ILE A 208 26.08 5.24 -16.00
C ILE A 208 25.97 6.33 -17.08
N ARG A 209 25.69 7.57 -16.69
CA ARG A 209 25.59 8.69 -17.64
C ARG A 209 26.94 9.15 -18.18
N TRP A 210 28.02 8.91 -17.43
CA TRP A 210 29.38 9.32 -17.82
C TRP A 210 30.06 8.27 -18.72
N MET A 211 29.62 7.01 -18.66
CA MET A 211 30.05 5.93 -19.57
C MET A 211 29.34 6.01 -20.91
#